data_e6a92103eac7bb11ea2e671e6c4614ea
#
_entry.id   e6a92103eac7bb11ea2e671e6c4614ea
#
_cell.length_a   1.000
_cell.length_b   1.000
_cell.length_c   1.000
_cell.angle_alpha   90.00
_cell.angle_beta   90.00
_cell.angle_gamma   90.00
#
_symmetry.space_group_name_H-M   'P 1'
#
loop_
_entity.id
_entity.type
_entity.pdbx_description
1 polymer ?
#
loop_
_entity_poly.entity_id
_entity_poly.type
_entity_poly.pdbx_seq_one_letter_code
_entity_poly.pdbx_strand_id
1 'polypeptide(L)'
;DFWFVFVRVPGLWRLLLPSRLGETAESLVTDETVQDRMHQVCPKTGDYDTFHRTAYSVHQRVAETYRKGRVFLAGDSAHINNPLGGMGMNGGIHDAVNLSEKLVKVWNGEANERELDLYDAQRRPIAIDYVQKTTIRNKQMLEETDPDARKSRHDEMRATVADPAKAREYLLQSSMISTLRGAERIQ
;
A
#
# COMPACT_ATOMS: atom_id res chain seq x y z
N ASP A 1 -6.60 -11.52 19.99
CA ASP A 1 -5.44 -10.81 19.44
C ASP A 1 -5.88 -10.04 18.19
N PHE A 2 -5.41 -8.81 18.05
CA PHE A 2 -5.65 -7.99 16.87
C PHE A 2 -4.37 -7.19 16.56
N TRP A 3 -4.17 -6.85 15.30
CA TRP A 3 -3.06 -6.02 14.90
C TRP A 3 -3.40 -4.53 15.06
N PHE A 4 -2.40 -3.72 15.24
CA PHE A 4 -2.52 -2.26 15.21
C PHE A 4 -1.27 -1.64 14.60
N VAL A 5 -1.41 -0.41 14.12
CA VAL A 5 -0.28 0.39 13.64
C VAL A 5 -0.25 1.72 14.39
N PHE A 6 0.88 1.99 15.03
CA PHE A 6 1.16 3.25 15.70
C PHE A 6 2.12 4.07 14.84
N VAL A 7 1.69 5.25 14.43
CA VAL A 7 2.51 6.17 13.64
C VAL A 7 2.64 7.49 14.37
N ARG A 8 3.88 7.89 14.65
CA ARG A 8 4.16 9.21 15.22
C ARG A 8 4.09 10.25 14.10
N VAL A 9 3.30 11.28 14.33
CA VAL A 9 3.23 12.48 13.48
C VAL A 9 3.59 13.71 14.33
N PRO A 10 3.91 14.86 13.75
CA PRO A 10 4.26 16.05 14.55
C PRO A 10 3.17 16.39 15.57
N GLY A 11 3.55 16.32 16.86
CA GLY A 11 2.66 16.64 17.99
C GLY A 11 1.61 15.59 18.36
N LEU A 12 1.41 14.53 17.58
CA LEU A 12 0.36 13.55 17.78
C LEU A 12 0.82 12.10 17.49
N TRP A 13 0.02 11.16 17.93
CA TRP A 13 0.10 9.76 17.52
C TRP A 13 -1.14 9.37 16.72
N ARG A 14 -0.94 8.69 15.62
CA ARG A 14 -2.01 8.10 14.83
C ARG A 14 -2.06 6.61 15.11
N LEU A 15 -3.21 6.14 15.60
CA LEU A 15 -3.50 4.73 15.82
C LEU A 15 -4.46 4.24 14.74
N LEU A 16 -4.07 3.17 14.04
CA LEU A 16 -4.91 2.47 13.08
C LEU A 16 -5.25 1.11 13.65
N LEU A 17 -6.53 0.76 13.61
CA LEU A 17 -7.07 -0.50 14.12
C LEU A 17 -7.99 -1.13 13.08
N PRO A 18 -8.00 -2.45 12.94
CA PRO A 18 -8.99 -3.13 12.12
C PRO A 18 -10.36 -3.08 12.78
N SER A 19 -11.41 -3.03 11.98
CA SER A 19 -12.77 -3.28 12.46
C SER A 19 -12.95 -4.76 12.82
N ARG A 20 -13.83 -5.04 13.77
CA ARG A 20 -14.27 -6.41 14.08
C ARG A 20 -15.53 -6.75 13.30
N LEU A 21 -15.82 -8.02 13.18
CA LEU A 21 -17.02 -8.48 12.52
C LEU A 21 -18.27 -7.90 13.21
N GLY A 22 -19.19 -7.32 12.45
CA GLY A 22 -20.44 -6.75 12.93
C GLY A 22 -20.37 -5.28 13.39
N GLU A 23 -19.19 -4.66 13.42
CA GLU A 23 -19.08 -3.23 13.73
C GLU A 23 -19.43 -2.34 12.54
N THR A 24 -20.09 -1.23 12.80
CA THR A 24 -20.41 -0.20 11.80
C THR A 24 -19.46 0.99 11.91
N ALA A 25 -19.38 1.81 10.85
CA ALA A 25 -18.55 3.02 10.89
C ALA A 25 -18.95 3.95 12.05
N GLU A 26 -20.23 4.05 12.35
CA GLU A 26 -20.75 4.86 13.43
C GLU A 26 -20.34 4.32 14.80
N SER A 27 -20.42 2.99 15.01
CA SER A 27 -20.03 2.37 16.28
C SER A 27 -18.54 2.47 16.56
N LEU A 28 -17.71 2.49 15.50
CA LEU A 28 -16.25 2.56 15.62
C LEU A 28 -15.72 3.91 16.10
N VAL A 29 -16.48 4.98 15.96
CA VAL A 29 -16.06 6.34 16.32
C VAL A 29 -16.67 6.87 17.61
N THR A 30 -17.45 6.05 18.32
CA THR A 30 -18.00 6.42 19.64
C THR A 30 -16.88 6.56 20.68
N ASP A 31 -17.09 7.41 21.68
CA ASP A 31 -16.14 7.60 22.79
C ASP A 31 -15.81 6.26 23.47
N GLU A 32 -16.83 5.50 23.82
CA GLU A 32 -16.69 4.20 24.49
C GLU A 32 -15.81 3.24 23.69
N THR A 33 -16.10 3.04 22.41
CA THR A 33 -15.33 2.11 21.55
C THR A 33 -13.90 2.59 21.38
N VAL A 34 -13.68 3.87 21.17
CA VAL A 34 -12.35 4.44 20.98
C VAL A 34 -11.51 4.29 22.26
N GLN A 35 -12.06 4.65 23.42
CA GLN A 35 -11.34 4.52 24.70
C GLN A 35 -11.02 3.06 25.03
N ASP A 36 -12.00 2.15 24.89
CA ASP A 36 -11.78 0.72 25.12
C ASP A 36 -10.63 0.18 24.25
N ARG A 37 -10.64 0.47 22.94
CA ARG A 37 -9.60 0.02 22.03
C ARG A 37 -8.24 0.64 22.31
N MET A 38 -8.18 1.91 22.65
CA MET A 38 -6.92 2.56 23.02
C MET A 38 -6.34 1.97 24.29
N HIS A 39 -7.17 1.65 25.28
CA HIS A 39 -6.74 0.97 26.51
C HIS A 39 -6.28 -0.47 26.25
N GLN A 40 -6.87 -1.18 25.29
CA GLN A 40 -6.41 -2.52 24.88
C GLN A 40 -5.00 -2.47 24.24
N VAL A 41 -4.69 -1.42 23.49
CA VAL A 41 -3.37 -1.25 22.85
C VAL A 41 -2.33 -0.75 23.83
N CYS A 42 -2.67 0.24 24.63
CA CYS A 42 -1.75 0.87 25.57
C CYS A 42 -2.51 1.23 26.86
N PRO A 43 -2.51 0.37 27.89
CA PRO A 43 -3.22 0.64 29.13
C PRO A 43 -2.67 1.86 29.87
N LYS A 44 -3.52 2.73 30.35
CA LYS A 44 -3.18 3.85 31.25
C LYS A 44 -4.33 4.19 32.20
N THR A 45 -4.07 5.02 33.19
CA THR A 45 -5.11 5.59 34.05
C THR A 45 -5.79 6.78 33.33
N GLY A 46 -7.11 6.86 33.40
CA GLY A 46 -7.92 7.91 32.78
C GLY A 46 -8.03 7.80 31.25
N ASP A 47 -8.83 8.66 30.66
CA ASP A 47 -9.14 8.63 29.24
C ASP A 47 -8.01 9.15 28.37
N TYR A 48 -8.05 8.74 27.09
CA TYR A 48 -7.20 9.28 26.05
C TYR A 48 -7.79 10.57 25.49
N ASP A 49 -6.97 11.61 25.38
CA ASP A 49 -7.31 12.79 24.60
C ASP A 49 -7.22 12.45 23.10
N THR A 50 -8.34 12.59 22.39
CA THR A 50 -8.46 12.22 20.99
C THR A 50 -8.77 13.42 20.13
N PHE A 51 -7.87 13.78 19.22
CA PHE A 51 -8.02 14.93 18.32
C PHE A 51 -8.95 14.65 17.14
N HIS A 52 -8.87 13.44 16.56
CA HIS A 52 -9.63 13.07 15.38
C HIS A 52 -9.96 11.58 15.38
N ARG A 53 -11.15 11.24 14.90
CA ARG A 53 -11.63 9.86 14.77
C ARG A 53 -12.30 9.68 13.43
N THR A 54 -11.99 8.61 12.76
CA THR A 54 -12.65 8.26 11.49
C THR A 54 -12.64 6.76 11.27
N ALA A 55 -13.68 6.25 10.65
CA ALA A 55 -13.75 4.91 10.12
C ALA A 55 -13.87 5.00 8.59
N TYR A 56 -13.10 4.21 7.88
CA TYR A 56 -13.15 4.16 6.42
C TYR A 56 -12.97 2.75 5.90
N SER A 57 -13.64 2.47 4.80
CA SER A 57 -13.50 1.18 4.12
C SER A 57 -12.26 1.17 3.25
N VAL A 58 -11.50 0.10 3.36
CA VAL A 58 -10.30 -0.12 2.54
C VAL A 58 -10.68 -1.01 1.35
N HIS A 59 -10.30 -0.58 0.15
CA HIS A 59 -10.56 -1.31 -1.08
C HIS A 59 -9.26 -1.74 -1.77
N GLN A 60 -9.33 -2.87 -2.48
CA GLN A 60 -8.29 -3.38 -3.36
C GLN A 60 -8.87 -3.42 -4.77
N ARG A 61 -8.51 -2.45 -5.60
CA ARG A 61 -9.04 -2.34 -6.97
C ARG A 61 -7.98 -1.81 -7.91
N VAL A 62 -8.02 -2.26 -9.15
CA VAL A 62 -7.22 -1.73 -10.27
C VAL A 62 -8.17 -1.51 -11.43
N ALA A 63 -8.07 -0.36 -12.08
CA ALA A 63 -8.85 -0.05 -13.28
C ALA A 63 -8.55 -1.04 -14.40
N GLU A 64 -9.55 -1.33 -15.22
CA GLU A 64 -9.42 -2.25 -16.34
C GLU A 64 -8.42 -1.74 -17.39
N THR A 65 -8.35 -0.43 -17.57
CA THR A 65 -7.35 0.25 -18.40
C THR A 65 -6.98 1.60 -17.78
N TYR A 66 -5.74 2.03 -17.95
CA TYR A 66 -5.25 3.34 -17.50
C TYR A 66 -5.36 4.41 -18.59
N ARG A 67 -5.68 4.01 -19.81
CA ARG A 67 -5.87 4.92 -20.95
C ARG A 67 -7.12 4.57 -21.76
N LYS A 68 -7.92 5.60 -22.07
CA LYS A 68 -8.98 5.50 -23.08
C LYS A 68 -8.98 6.75 -23.95
N GLY A 69 -8.45 6.62 -25.15
CA GLY A 69 -8.25 7.77 -26.04
C GLY A 69 -7.31 8.81 -25.43
N ARG A 70 -7.84 9.99 -25.13
CA ARG A 70 -7.08 11.11 -24.51
C ARG A 70 -7.31 11.26 -23.00
N VAL A 71 -7.99 10.30 -22.39
CA VAL A 71 -8.24 10.26 -20.94
C VAL A 71 -7.28 9.26 -20.31
N PHE A 72 -6.62 9.67 -19.22
CA PHE A 72 -5.68 8.86 -18.45
C PHE A 72 -6.11 8.81 -16.99
N LEU A 73 -5.87 7.66 -16.35
CA LEU A 73 -6.01 7.46 -14.91
C LEU A 73 -4.61 7.28 -14.30
N ALA A 74 -4.35 7.90 -13.16
CA ALA A 74 -3.09 7.76 -12.43
C ALA A 74 -3.36 7.78 -10.92
N GLY A 75 -2.51 7.11 -10.13
CA GLY A 75 -2.63 7.03 -8.70
C GLY A 75 -3.96 6.39 -8.26
N ASP A 76 -4.61 6.96 -7.25
CA ASP A 76 -5.83 6.41 -6.64
C ASP A 76 -7.01 6.31 -7.63
N SER A 77 -7.01 7.08 -8.71
CA SER A 77 -8.01 6.91 -9.77
C SER A 77 -7.77 5.67 -10.65
N ALA A 78 -6.53 5.18 -10.71
CA ALA A 78 -6.15 4.01 -11.48
C ALA A 78 -6.10 2.73 -10.63
N HIS A 79 -5.62 2.83 -9.39
CA HIS A 79 -5.51 1.71 -8.47
C HIS A 79 -5.56 2.15 -7.02
N ILE A 80 -6.28 1.40 -6.20
CA ILE A 80 -6.34 1.56 -4.75
C ILE A 80 -5.99 0.26 -4.07
N ASN A 81 -5.31 0.35 -2.94
CA ASN A 81 -4.89 -0.79 -2.15
C ASN A 81 -4.98 -0.50 -0.66
N ASN A 82 -4.92 -1.52 0.17
CA ASN A 82 -4.81 -1.32 1.61
C ASN A 82 -3.49 -0.63 1.97
N PRO A 83 -3.42 0.13 3.08
CA PRO A 83 -2.27 0.96 3.43
C PRO A 83 -1.06 0.16 3.92
N LEU A 84 -1.16 -1.15 4.10
CA LEU A 84 -0.12 -1.99 4.69
C LEU A 84 1.06 -2.19 3.73
N GLY A 85 2.11 -1.43 3.98
CA GLY A 85 3.32 -1.39 3.17
C GLY A 85 3.60 -0.04 2.49
N GLY A 86 2.67 0.94 2.60
CA GLY A 86 2.91 2.30 2.10
C GLY A 86 3.05 2.42 0.58
N MET A 87 2.41 1.51 -0.18
CA MET A 87 2.62 1.38 -1.63
C MET A 87 1.79 2.36 -2.47
N GLY A 88 0.62 2.83 -1.97
CA GLY A 88 -0.33 3.61 -2.76
C GLY A 88 0.26 4.92 -3.27
N MET A 89 0.71 5.78 -2.38
CA MET A 89 1.32 7.06 -2.74
C MET A 89 2.55 6.88 -3.65
N ASN A 90 3.43 5.95 -3.33
CA ASN A 90 4.62 5.67 -4.14
C ASN A 90 4.25 5.19 -5.55
N GLY A 91 3.26 4.29 -5.66
CA GLY A 91 2.70 3.86 -6.95
C GLY A 91 2.19 5.02 -7.78
N GLY A 92 1.39 5.92 -7.16
CA GLY A 92 0.84 7.11 -7.83
C GLY A 92 1.91 8.11 -8.29
N ILE A 93 2.97 8.31 -7.52
CA ILE A 93 4.12 9.15 -7.93
C ILE A 93 4.80 8.54 -9.18
N HIS A 94 5.04 7.24 -9.17
CA HIS A 94 5.63 6.57 -10.34
C HIS A 94 4.71 6.60 -11.56
N ASP A 95 3.40 6.53 -11.38
CA ASP A 95 2.44 6.69 -12.48
C ASP A 95 2.56 8.09 -13.09
N ALA A 96 2.56 9.12 -12.23
CA ALA A 96 2.64 10.50 -12.68
C ALA A 96 3.94 10.79 -13.44
N VAL A 97 5.08 10.29 -12.95
CA VAL A 97 6.38 10.44 -13.63
C VAL A 97 6.36 9.73 -14.99
N ASN A 98 5.98 8.45 -15.01
CA ASN A 98 5.95 7.64 -16.25
C ASN A 98 5.01 8.23 -17.31
N LEU A 99 3.84 8.72 -16.90
CA LEU A 99 2.88 9.36 -17.81
C LEU A 99 3.40 10.70 -18.32
N SER A 100 3.94 11.55 -17.44
CA SER A 100 4.41 12.88 -17.83
C SER A 100 5.57 12.83 -18.82
N GLU A 101 6.51 11.91 -18.65
CA GLU A 101 7.61 11.71 -19.60
C GLU A 101 7.11 11.37 -21.01
N LYS A 102 6.11 10.50 -21.09
CA LYS A 102 5.49 10.13 -22.39
C LYS A 102 4.70 11.26 -23.03
N LEU A 103 3.94 11.99 -22.20
CA LEU A 103 3.20 13.16 -22.67
C LEU A 103 4.13 14.23 -23.22
N VAL A 104 5.26 14.50 -22.57
CA VAL A 104 6.26 15.46 -23.02
C VAL A 104 6.86 15.04 -24.37
N LYS A 105 7.26 13.78 -24.54
CA LYS A 105 7.79 13.27 -25.81
C LYS A 105 6.81 13.46 -26.96
N VAL A 106 5.53 13.12 -26.73
CA VAL A 106 4.49 13.27 -27.75
C VAL A 106 4.22 14.75 -28.04
N TRP A 107 4.16 15.59 -27.02
CA TRP A 107 3.95 17.03 -27.17
C TRP A 107 5.07 17.70 -27.96
N ASN A 108 6.30 17.32 -27.75
CA ASN A 108 7.47 17.83 -28.46
C ASN A 108 7.64 17.25 -29.89
N GLY A 109 6.81 16.28 -30.27
CA GLY A 109 6.94 15.58 -31.54
C GLY A 109 8.11 14.58 -31.60
N GLU A 110 8.66 14.23 -30.44
CA GLU A 110 9.77 13.24 -30.30
C GLU A 110 9.24 11.80 -30.41
N ALA A 111 7.96 11.58 -30.14
CA ALA A 111 7.27 10.30 -30.25
C ALA A 111 5.84 10.49 -30.79
N ASN A 112 5.27 9.44 -31.36
CA ASN A 112 3.86 9.44 -31.76
C ASN A 112 2.93 9.02 -30.61
N GLU A 113 1.61 9.12 -30.81
CA GLU A 113 0.62 8.83 -29.74
C GLU A 113 0.66 7.38 -29.22
N ARG A 114 1.28 6.43 -29.92
CA ARG A 114 1.44 5.06 -29.45
C ARG A 114 2.37 4.97 -28.22
N GLU A 115 3.28 5.95 -28.05
CA GLU A 115 4.10 6.06 -26.82
C GLU A 115 3.22 6.12 -25.56
N LEU A 116 2.03 6.70 -25.67
CA LEU A 116 1.08 6.82 -24.54
C LEU A 116 0.41 5.48 -24.17
N ASP A 117 0.38 4.50 -25.07
CA ASP A 117 -0.13 3.15 -24.77
C ASP A 117 0.85 2.40 -23.84
N LEU A 118 2.14 2.73 -23.90
CA LEU A 118 3.16 2.18 -23.03
C LEU A 118 2.90 2.53 -21.55
N TYR A 119 2.20 3.62 -21.26
CA TYR A 119 1.85 3.96 -19.89
C TYR A 119 1.00 2.85 -19.23
N ASP A 120 -0.06 2.43 -19.86
CA ASP A 120 -0.91 1.33 -19.38
C ASP A 120 -0.13 0.02 -19.31
N ALA A 121 0.61 -0.33 -20.38
CA ALA A 121 1.39 -1.55 -20.46
C ALA A 121 2.49 -1.63 -19.39
N GLN A 122 3.10 -0.52 -19.03
CA GLN A 122 4.19 -0.47 -18.05
C GLN A 122 3.68 -0.34 -16.60
N ARG A 123 2.60 0.40 -16.35
CA ARG A 123 2.17 0.73 -14.99
C ARG A 123 1.11 -0.20 -14.43
N ARG A 124 0.12 -0.58 -15.24
CA ARG A 124 -0.98 -1.43 -14.77
C ARG A 124 -0.53 -2.82 -14.29
N PRO A 125 0.37 -3.56 -14.96
CA PRO A 125 0.90 -4.82 -14.44
C PRO A 125 1.60 -4.67 -13.10
N ILE A 126 2.30 -3.55 -12.85
CA ILE A 126 2.94 -3.30 -11.56
C ILE A 126 1.89 -3.16 -10.46
N ALA A 127 0.80 -2.45 -10.70
CA ALA A 127 -0.29 -2.35 -9.74
C ALA A 127 -0.90 -3.72 -9.42
N ILE A 128 -1.09 -4.58 -10.40
CA ILE A 128 -1.67 -5.92 -10.22
C ILE A 128 -0.67 -6.88 -9.58
N ASP A 129 0.49 -7.03 -10.18
CA ASP A 129 1.42 -8.12 -9.87
C ASP A 129 2.33 -7.83 -8.68
N TYR A 130 2.50 -6.54 -8.36
CA TYR A 130 3.34 -6.15 -7.24
C TYR A 130 2.54 -5.50 -6.12
N VAL A 131 1.89 -4.35 -6.37
CA VAL A 131 1.24 -3.58 -5.30
C VAL A 131 0.11 -4.38 -4.67
N GLN A 132 -0.80 -4.93 -5.46
CA GLN A 132 -1.94 -5.70 -4.94
C GLN A 132 -1.46 -6.96 -4.21
N LYS A 133 -0.60 -7.77 -4.81
CA LYS A 133 -0.10 -9.01 -4.20
C LYS A 133 0.70 -8.73 -2.91
N THR A 134 1.54 -7.68 -2.91
CA THR A 134 2.35 -7.34 -1.73
C THR A 134 1.47 -6.86 -0.58
N THR A 135 0.52 -5.97 -0.84
CA THR A 135 -0.35 -5.43 0.21
C THR A 135 -1.32 -6.47 0.77
N ILE A 136 -1.83 -7.38 -0.07
CA ILE A 136 -2.63 -8.53 0.37
C ILE A 136 -1.79 -9.45 1.27
N ARG A 137 -0.57 -9.81 0.84
CA ARG A 137 0.34 -10.63 1.64
C ARG A 137 0.68 -9.97 2.97
N ASN A 138 0.96 -8.68 2.98
CA ASN A 138 1.25 -7.95 4.21
C ASN A 138 0.05 -7.98 5.17
N LYS A 139 -1.17 -7.84 4.66
CA LYS A 139 -2.40 -7.97 5.45
C LYS A 139 -2.51 -9.37 6.06
N GLN A 140 -2.38 -10.42 5.26
CA GLN A 140 -2.41 -11.81 5.73
C GLN A 140 -1.34 -12.09 6.79
N MET A 141 -0.14 -11.51 6.63
CA MET A 141 0.93 -11.66 7.61
C MET A 141 0.60 -10.99 8.96
N LEU A 142 -0.09 -9.86 8.94
CA LEU A 142 -0.51 -9.17 10.17
C LEU A 142 -1.69 -9.86 10.86
N GLU A 143 -2.58 -10.47 10.08
CA GLU A 143 -3.77 -11.17 10.57
C GLU A 143 -3.49 -12.62 11.00
N GLU A 144 -2.28 -13.12 10.75
CA GLU A 144 -1.90 -14.48 11.15
C GLU A 144 -1.86 -14.65 12.66
N THR A 145 -2.60 -15.61 13.17
CA THR A 145 -2.70 -15.92 14.60
C THR A 145 -2.01 -17.22 15.02
N ASP A 146 -1.69 -18.07 14.04
CA ASP A 146 -0.97 -19.32 14.32
C ASP A 146 0.49 -19.04 14.74
N PRO A 147 0.90 -19.44 15.94
CA PRO A 147 2.26 -19.22 16.45
C PRO A 147 3.34 -19.89 15.62
N ASP A 148 3.07 -21.09 15.08
CA ASP A 148 4.03 -21.84 14.30
C ASP A 148 4.23 -21.21 12.91
N ALA A 149 3.17 -20.75 12.28
CA ALA A 149 3.24 -20.00 11.02
C ALA A 149 4.01 -18.68 11.22
N ARG A 150 3.78 -17.97 12.31
CA ARG A 150 4.51 -16.74 12.66
C ARG A 150 5.99 -17.01 12.90
N LYS A 151 6.31 -18.07 13.66
CA LYS A 151 7.69 -18.47 13.91
C LYS A 151 8.41 -18.84 12.61
N SER A 152 7.81 -19.65 11.76
CA SER A 152 8.37 -20.03 10.46
C SER A 152 8.74 -18.82 9.61
N ARG A 153 7.85 -17.81 9.54
CA ARG A 153 8.15 -16.56 8.81
C ARG A 153 9.30 -15.76 9.42
N HIS A 154 9.37 -15.70 10.74
CA HIS A 154 10.49 -15.02 11.39
C HIS A 154 11.81 -15.72 11.08
N ASP A 155 11.81 -17.03 11.04
CA ASP A 155 13.01 -17.82 10.72
C ASP A 155 13.41 -17.64 9.24
N GLU A 156 12.43 -17.61 8.31
CA GLU A 156 12.65 -17.28 6.90
C GLU A 156 13.25 -15.87 6.71
N MET A 157 12.68 -14.87 7.42
CA MET A 157 13.21 -13.50 7.38
C MET A 157 14.63 -13.41 7.93
N ARG A 158 14.94 -14.10 9.02
CA ARG A 158 16.32 -14.19 9.58
C ARG A 158 17.26 -14.82 8.58
N ALA A 159 16.85 -15.91 7.92
CA ALA A 159 17.64 -16.56 6.90
C ALA A 159 17.88 -15.67 5.67
N THR A 160 16.87 -14.86 5.28
CA THR A 160 17.02 -13.88 4.22
C THR A 160 18.03 -12.79 4.59
N VAL A 161 17.95 -12.27 5.81
CA VAL A 161 18.87 -11.22 6.29
C VAL A 161 20.30 -11.74 6.45
N ALA A 162 20.47 -13.02 6.81
CA ALA A 162 21.78 -13.65 6.98
C ALA A 162 22.52 -13.89 5.64
N ASP A 163 21.81 -13.90 4.51
CA ASP A 163 22.36 -14.07 3.18
C ASP A 163 22.35 -12.73 2.45
N PRO A 164 23.53 -12.09 2.19
CA PRO A 164 23.59 -10.78 1.53
C PRO A 164 22.94 -10.74 0.13
N ALA A 165 22.99 -11.84 -0.62
CA ALA A 165 22.38 -11.91 -1.96
C ALA A 165 20.85 -11.91 -1.84
N LYS A 166 20.29 -12.73 -0.96
CA LYS A 166 18.84 -12.78 -0.69
C LYS A 166 18.33 -11.47 -0.08
N ALA A 167 19.08 -10.88 0.86
CA ALA A 167 18.74 -9.60 1.44
C ALA A 167 18.67 -8.49 0.38
N ARG A 168 19.66 -8.44 -0.53
CA ARG A 168 19.70 -7.49 -1.65
C ARG A 168 18.52 -7.69 -2.59
N GLU A 169 18.21 -8.92 -2.96
CA GLU A 169 17.06 -9.24 -3.82
C GLU A 169 15.75 -8.82 -3.16
N TYR A 170 15.55 -9.16 -1.90
CA TYR A 170 14.39 -8.76 -1.10
C TYR A 170 14.23 -7.23 -1.06
N LEU A 171 15.31 -6.49 -0.82
CA LEU A 171 15.28 -5.03 -0.77
C LEU A 171 14.95 -4.42 -2.15
N LEU A 172 15.54 -4.91 -3.23
CA LEU A 172 15.23 -4.45 -4.58
C LEU A 172 13.77 -4.70 -4.96
N GLN A 173 13.21 -5.81 -4.52
CA GLN A 173 11.82 -6.15 -4.74
C GLN A 173 10.90 -5.30 -3.87
N SER A 174 11.17 -5.21 -2.56
CA SER A 174 10.31 -4.48 -1.61
C SER A 174 10.30 -2.96 -1.83
N SER A 175 11.36 -2.42 -2.44
CA SER A 175 11.47 -1.01 -2.84
C SER A 175 10.92 -0.71 -4.24
N MET A 176 10.27 -1.64 -4.91
CA MET A 176 9.76 -1.55 -6.29
C MET A 176 10.85 -1.41 -7.39
N ILE A 177 12.13 -1.35 -7.06
CA ILE A 177 13.22 -1.11 -8.03
C ILE A 177 13.23 -2.20 -9.12
N SER A 178 13.14 -3.47 -8.73
CA SER A 178 13.13 -4.57 -9.70
C SER A 178 11.94 -4.50 -10.64
N THR A 179 10.77 -4.12 -10.14
CA THR A 179 9.52 -4.03 -10.91
C THR A 179 9.56 -2.87 -11.88
N LEU A 180 10.08 -1.71 -11.45
CA LEU A 180 10.23 -0.53 -12.30
C LEU A 180 11.21 -0.80 -13.46
N ARG A 181 12.37 -1.37 -13.15
CA ARG A 181 13.34 -1.78 -14.19
C ARG A 181 12.79 -2.81 -15.17
N GLY A 182 11.90 -3.70 -14.71
CA GLY A 182 11.19 -4.64 -15.58
C GLY A 182 10.23 -3.93 -16.53
N ALA A 183 9.49 -2.95 -16.05
CA ALA A 183 8.53 -2.18 -16.85
C ALA A 183 9.21 -1.32 -17.94
N GLU A 184 10.38 -0.74 -17.65
CA GLU A 184 11.16 0.04 -18.63
C GLU A 184 11.59 -0.76 -19.88
N ARG A 185 11.59 -2.09 -19.80
CA ARG A 185 11.91 -2.98 -20.92
C ARG A 185 10.73 -3.24 -21.86
N ILE A 186 9.53 -2.81 -21.48
CA ILE A 186 8.33 -2.88 -22.32
C ILE A 186 8.40 -1.71 -23.30
N GLN A 187 8.51 -2.02 -24.59
CA GLN A 187 8.63 -1.07 -25.70
C GLN A 187 7.48 -1.21 -26.68
#